data_6d787a1b660c5bd9344196bc423e0378
#
_entry.id   6d787a1b660c5bd9344196bc423e0378
#
_cell.length_a   1.000
_cell.length_b   1.000
_cell.length_c   1.000
_cell.angle_alpha   90.00
_cell.angle_beta   90.00
_cell.angle_gamma   90.00
#
_symmetry.space_group_name_H-M   'P 1'
#
loop_
_entity.id
_entity.type
_entity.pdbx_description
1 polymer ?
#
loop_
_entity_poly.entity_id
_entity_poly.type
_entity_poly.pdbx_seq_one_letter_code
_entity_poly.pdbx_strand_id
1 'polypeptide(L)'
;MNKQEYMDCEDKALLHTYNRFPLVLDHGEGVYLYDTDGKKYLDFAAGIAVEALGYSNEAYKQALKNQIDKITHTSNLYYNVPIMEAAEKFLKVSKMDR
;
A
#
# COMPACT_ATOMS: atom_id res chain seq x y z
N MET A 1 19.27 -9.73 -7.10
CA MET A 1 19.18 -8.90 -8.34
C MET A 1 19.64 -7.50 -7.98
N ASN A 2 20.43 -6.88 -8.84
CA ASN A 2 20.77 -5.47 -8.72
C ASN A 2 19.65 -4.58 -9.32
N LYS A 3 19.76 -3.26 -9.15
CA LYS A 3 18.77 -2.29 -9.64
C LYS A 3 18.46 -2.46 -11.14
N GLN A 4 19.48 -2.61 -11.98
CA GLN A 4 19.29 -2.76 -13.42
C GLN A 4 18.57 -4.07 -13.79
N GLU A 5 18.93 -5.16 -13.12
CA GLU A 5 18.28 -6.46 -13.34
C GLU A 5 16.78 -6.45 -12.99
N TYR A 6 16.38 -5.70 -11.94
CA TYR A 6 14.97 -5.50 -11.63
C TYR A 6 14.23 -4.75 -12.73
N MET A 7 14.80 -3.64 -13.22
CA MET A 7 14.19 -2.84 -14.29
C MET A 7 14.08 -3.62 -15.59
N ASP A 8 15.14 -4.32 -16.00
CA ASP A 8 15.16 -5.16 -17.20
C ASP A 8 14.16 -6.32 -17.13
N CYS A 9 13.98 -6.88 -15.94
CA CYS A 9 13.01 -7.95 -15.70
C CYS A 9 11.58 -7.43 -15.87
N GLU A 10 11.28 -6.26 -15.30
CA GLU A 10 9.97 -5.63 -15.42
C GLU A 10 9.64 -5.27 -16.87
N ASP A 11 10.58 -4.65 -17.58
CA ASP A 11 10.40 -4.25 -18.99
C ASP A 11 10.12 -5.43 -19.92
N LYS A 12 10.64 -6.60 -19.57
CA LYS A 12 10.38 -7.85 -20.32
C LYS A 12 9.08 -8.56 -19.92
N ALA A 13 8.70 -8.47 -18.64
CA ALA A 13 7.62 -9.26 -18.07
C ALA A 13 6.26 -8.55 -18.05
N LEU A 14 6.24 -7.23 -18.00
CA LEU A 14 5.03 -6.45 -17.87
C LEU A 14 4.72 -5.61 -19.11
N LEU A 15 3.44 -5.43 -19.38
CA LEU A 15 2.98 -4.50 -20.40
C LEU A 15 3.37 -3.06 -20.00
N HIS A 16 4.00 -2.34 -20.91
CA HIS A 16 4.47 -0.96 -20.69
C HIS A 16 3.29 0.03 -20.68
N THR A 17 2.67 0.19 -19.51
CA THR A 17 1.54 1.11 -19.28
C THR A 17 1.94 2.43 -18.62
N TYR A 18 3.14 2.49 -18.01
CA TYR A 18 3.69 3.66 -17.32
C TYR A 18 5.15 3.89 -17.67
N ASN A 19 5.54 5.15 -17.76
CA ASN A 19 6.96 5.55 -17.75
C ASN A 19 7.41 5.69 -16.29
N ARG A 20 8.11 4.68 -15.78
CA ARG A 20 8.59 4.69 -14.39
C ARG A 20 9.87 5.48 -14.25
N PHE A 21 10.06 6.08 -13.08
CA PHE A 21 11.36 6.61 -12.71
C PHE A 21 12.37 5.46 -12.56
N PRO A 22 13.65 5.64 -12.94
CA PRO A 22 14.68 4.60 -12.84
C PRO A 22 15.12 4.41 -11.37
N LEU A 23 14.18 3.93 -10.55
CA LEU A 23 14.30 3.79 -9.12
C LEU A 23 13.60 2.50 -8.69
N VAL A 24 14.32 1.61 -8.02
CA VAL A 24 13.77 0.36 -7.48
C VAL A 24 13.66 0.49 -5.97
N LEU A 25 12.45 0.74 -5.49
CA LEU A 25 12.15 0.86 -4.07
C LEU A 25 12.08 -0.52 -3.41
N ASP A 26 12.63 -0.65 -2.21
CA ASP A 26 12.71 -1.89 -1.45
C ASP A 26 11.81 -1.86 -0.21
N HIS A 27 11.96 -0.85 0.63
CA HIS A 27 11.19 -0.73 1.88
C HIS A 27 10.92 0.71 2.28
N GLY A 28 10.04 0.88 3.27
CA GLY A 28 9.70 2.16 3.87
C GLY A 28 9.83 2.15 5.38
N GLU A 29 10.23 3.29 5.97
CA GLU A 29 10.30 3.52 7.40
C GLU A 29 9.84 4.95 7.73
N GLY A 30 8.82 5.07 8.60
CA GLY A 30 8.23 6.37 8.91
C GLY A 30 7.69 7.06 7.66
N VAL A 31 8.30 8.17 7.28
CA VAL A 31 7.97 8.96 6.07
C VAL A 31 9.01 8.80 4.95
N TYR A 32 9.88 7.82 5.06
CA TYR A 32 10.97 7.62 4.12
C TYR A 32 10.84 6.32 3.35
N LEU A 33 11.28 6.34 2.11
CA LEU A 33 11.50 5.17 1.26
C LEU A 33 12.98 4.91 1.06
N TYR A 34 13.34 3.67 0.86
CA TYR A 34 14.70 3.23 0.59
C TYR A 34 14.71 2.42 -0.70
N ASP A 35 15.71 2.66 -1.54
CA ASP A 35 15.91 1.86 -2.74
C ASP A 35 16.80 0.62 -2.47
N THR A 36 16.95 -0.22 -3.48
CA THR A 36 17.77 -1.44 -3.40
C THR A 36 19.26 -1.17 -3.20
N ASP A 37 19.72 0.05 -3.39
CA ASP A 37 21.08 0.49 -3.12
C ASP A 37 21.23 1.10 -1.71
N GLY A 38 20.14 1.15 -0.93
CA GLY A 38 20.09 1.68 0.43
C GLY A 38 19.98 3.21 0.48
N LYS A 39 19.75 3.86 -0.63
CA LYS A 39 19.57 5.32 -0.66
C LYS A 39 18.19 5.70 -0.12
N LYS A 40 18.17 6.71 0.74
CA LYS A 40 17.00 7.21 1.45
C LYS A 40 16.34 8.37 0.70
N TYR A 41 15.02 8.34 0.61
CA TYR A 41 14.18 9.37 -0.02
C TYR A 41 13.07 9.79 0.94
N LEU A 42 12.83 11.10 1.05
CA LEU A 42 11.66 11.62 1.75
C LEU A 42 10.43 11.47 0.83
N ASP A 43 9.44 10.73 1.27
CA ASP A 43 8.27 10.41 0.45
C ASP A 43 7.15 11.45 0.63
N PHE A 44 7.03 12.37 -0.32
CA PHE A 44 5.89 13.29 -0.43
C PHE A 44 4.76 12.77 -1.32
N ALA A 45 4.97 11.67 -2.04
CA ALA A 45 3.95 11.09 -2.91
C ALA A 45 3.01 10.16 -2.15
N ALA A 46 3.53 9.46 -1.13
CA ALA A 46 2.78 8.52 -0.28
C ALA A 46 1.88 7.55 -1.07
N GLY A 47 2.38 7.03 -2.22
CA GLY A 47 1.60 6.18 -3.10
C GLY A 47 0.33 6.85 -3.64
N ILE A 48 0.40 8.16 -3.94
CA ILE A 48 -0.73 9.04 -4.28
C ILE A 48 -1.73 9.09 -3.10
N ALA A 49 -1.21 9.49 -1.92
CA ALA A 49 -1.92 9.64 -0.65
C ALA A 49 -2.48 8.33 -0.01
N VAL A 50 -2.10 7.17 -0.52
CA VAL A 50 -2.51 5.87 0.05
C VAL A 50 -1.83 5.63 1.40
N GLU A 51 -0.53 5.94 1.51
CA GLU A 51 0.27 5.77 2.72
C GLU A 51 0.23 7.00 3.64
N ALA A 52 -0.96 7.56 3.88
CA ALA A 52 -1.14 8.75 4.71
C ALA A 52 -0.68 8.58 6.16
N LEU A 53 -0.60 7.35 6.66
CA LEU A 53 -0.08 7.00 7.99
C LEU A 53 1.44 6.75 8.02
N GLY A 54 2.09 6.83 6.87
CA GLY A 54 3.50 6.44 6.71
C GLY A 54 3.71 4.92 6.83
N TYR A 55 4.98 4.50 6.74
CA TYR A 55 5.37 3.10 6.60
C TYR A 55 5.57 2.34 7.93
N SER A 56 5.48 3.04 9.08
CA SER A 56 5.81 2.45 10.39
C SER A 56 4.67 2.51 11.42
N ASN A 57 3.43 2.76 10.99
CA ASN A 57 2.30 2.80 11.93
C ASN A 57 1.96 1.39 12.43
N GLU A 58 2.33 1.10 13.68
CA GLU A 58 2.16 -0.24 14.25
C GLU A 58 0.69 -0.64 14.43
N ALA A 59 -0.20 0.29 14.75
CA ALA A 59 -1.62 -0.02 14.88
C ALA A 59 -2.24 -0.45 13.54
N TYR A 60 -1.87 0.23 12.46
CA TYR A 60 -2.29 -0.12 11.10
C TYR A 60 -1.75 -1.48 10.68
N LYS A 61 -0.44 -1.71 10.85
CA LYS A 61 0.21 -2.99 10.53
C LYS A 61 -0.41 -4.15 11.30
N GLN A 62 -0.67 -3.96 12.60
CA GLN A 62 -1.27 -5.01 13.42
C GLN A 62 -2.71 -5.31 13.01
N ALA A 63 -3.49 -4.29 12.65
CA ALA A 63 -4.84 -4.48 12.14
C ALA A 63 -4.86 -5.32 10.86
N LEU A 64 -3.94 -5.04 9.91
CA LEU A 64 -3.80 -5.84 8.69
C LEU A 64 -3.39 -7.28 8.98
N LYS A 65 -2.37 -7.50 9.84
CA LYS A 65 -1.94 -8.85 10.22
C LYS A 65 -3.08 -9.65 10.84
N ASN A 66 -3.80 -9.06 11.79
CA ASN A 66 -4.94 -9.70 12.44
C ASN A 66 -6.06 -10.05 11.45
N GLN A 67 -6.29 -9.20 10.45
CA GLN A 67 -7.32 -9.46 9.45
C GLN A 67 -6.91 -10.53 8.43
N ILE A 68 -5.62 -10.58 8.05
CA ILE A 68 -5.06 -11.63 7.18
C ILE A 68 -5.24 -13.01 7.84
N ASP A 69 -5.01 -13.11 9.15
CA ASP A 69 -5.18 -14.37 9.91
C ASP A 69 -6.65 -14.83 10.02
N LYS A 70 -7.62 -13.94 9.76
CA LYS A 70 -9.04 -14.28 9.78
C LYS A 70 -9.57 -14.63 8.39
N ILE A 71 -9.58 -13.64 7.51
CA ILE A 71 -10.09 -13.76 6.15
C ILE A 71 -9.58 -12.58 5.30
N THR A 72 -9.05 -12.90 4.14
CA THR A 72 -8.46 -11.92 3.22
C THR A 72 -9.44 -11.41 2.17
N HIS A 73 -10.39 -12.25 1.76
CA HIS A 73 -11.36 -11.90 0.73
C HIS A 73 -12.64 -12.72 0.85
N THR A 74 -13.76 -12.07 0.56
CA THR A 74 -15.05 -12.70 0.25
C THR A 74 -15.64 -12.03 -0.99
N SER A 75 -16.46 -12.73 -1.75
CA SER A 75 -17.23 -12.10 -2.82
C SER A 75 -18.25 -11.09 -2.24
N ASN A 76 -18.62 -10.07 -3.02
CA ASN A 76 -19.72 -9.16 -2.70
C ASN A 76 -21.11 -9.86 -2.63
N LEU A 77 -21.15 -11.15 -2.89
CA LEU A 77 -22.35 -11.97 -2.66
C LEU A 77 -22.63 -12.22 -1.16
N TYR A 78 -21.66 -11.93 -0.29
CA TYR A 78 -21.74 -12.14 1.14
C TYR A 78 -21.51 -10.86 1.93
N TYR A 79 -22.21 -10.73 3.05
CA TYR A 79 -21.88 -9.72 4.04
C TYR A 79 -20.61 -10.12 4.79
N ASN A 80 -19.81 -9.12 5.18
CA ASN A 80 -18.66 -9.35 6.04
C ASN A 80 -18.46 -8.23 7.06
N VAL A 81 -17.86 -8.55 8.18
CA VAL A 81 -17.72 -7.64 9.32
C VAL A 81 -16.88 -6.40 8.99
N PRO A 82 -15.67 -6.50 8.39
CA PRO A 82 -14.83 -5.33 8.14
C PRO A 82 -15.48 -4.27 7.25
N ILE A 83 -16.22 -4.67 6.22
CA ILE A 83 -16.91 -3.73 5.33
C ILE A 83 -17.98 -2.94 6.09
N MET A 84 -18.77 -3.62 6.92
CA MET A 84 -19.84 -2.97 7.67
C MET A 84 -19.28 -1.99 8.71
N GLU A 85 -18.26 -2.40 9.46
CA GLU A 85 -17.59 -1.52 10.42
C GLU A 85 -16.93 -0.31 9.77
N ALA A 86 -16.28 -0.50 8.60
CA ALA A 86 -15.68 0.58 7.85
C ALA A 86 -16.74 1.57 7.32
N ALA A 87 -17.84 1.05 6.76
CA ALA A 87 -18.93 1.87 6.25
C ALA A 87 -19.58 2.72 7.37
N GLU A 88 -19.87 2.14 8.51
CA GLU A 88 -20.42 2.90 9.66
C GLU A 88 -19.49 4.01 10.14
N LYS A 89 -18.19 3.72 10.26
CA LYS A 89 -17.20 4.74 10.64
C LYS A 89 -17.09 5.84 9.60
N PHE A 90 -17.08 5.47 8.33
CA PHE A 90 -17.00 6.43 7.21
C PHE A 90 -18.21 7.36 7.20
N LEU A 91 -19.42 6.84 7.33
CA LEU A 91 -20.64 7.65 7.38
C LEU A 91 -20.63 8.66 8.55
N LYS A 92 -20.15 8.24 9.73
CA LYS A 92 -20.02 9.13 10.89
C LYS A 92 -19.08 10.32 10.65
N VAL A 93 -17.92 10.09 9.99
CA VAL A 93 -16.93 11.14 9.75
C VAL A 93 -17.27 12.00 8.54
N SER A 94 -17.84 11.42 7.50
CA SER A 94 -18.20 12.13 6.26
C SER A 94 -19.49 12.93 6.37
N LYS A 95 -20.34 12.64 7.38
CA LYS A 95 -21.70 13.20 7.54
C LYS A 95 -22.60 12.95 6.31
N MET A 96 -22.35 11.87 5.59
CA MET A 96 -23.15 11.40 4.44
C MET A 96 -24.18 10.37 4.91
N ASP A 97 -25.29 10.26 4.18
CA ASP A 97 -26.34 9.26 4.47
C ASP A 97 -26.02 7.88 3.89
N ARG A 98 -25.26 7.85 2.78
CA ARG A 98 -24.81 6.65 2.06
C ARG A 98 -23.50 6.89 1.34
#